data_3a005a967a2c1c2bb7afa37af6c1b778
#
_entry.id   3a005a967a2c1c2bb7afa37af6c1b778
#
_cell.length_a   1.000
_cell.length_b   1.000
_cell.length_c   1.000
_cell.angle_alpha   90.00
_cell.angle_beta   90.00
_cell.angle_gamma   90.00
#
_symmetry.space_group_name_H-M   'P 1'
#
loop_
_entity.id
_entity.type
_entity.pdbx_description
1 polymer ?
#
loop_
_entity_poly.entity_id
_entity_poly.type
_entity_poly.pdbx_seq_one_letter_code
_entity_poly.pdbx_strand_id
1 'polypeptide(L)'
;MRILRLITVFTFLILTACDFNVPLVAKAFLPIDQTLLGTWESIPEDWDGQEPLERLVIRQQSANLYEIEFGDEASHIYFKGWLAELEGIRFMQLECTGDDKGPVDAKDKRLFSVVSFTLGNGELVVRSLNTDLVSRDLVNTAALQVAFAANRDNPILFHKPDQFRRLGERSVDDLETRK
;
A
#
# COMPACT_ATOMS: atom_id res chain seq x y z
N MET A 1 -40.50 -23.92 -0.97
CA MET A 1 -39.94 -22.55 -1.16
C MET A 1 -38.47 -22.61 -0.95
N ARG A 2 -37.67 -22.53 -2.02
CA ARG A 2 -36.20 -22.51 -1.96
C ARG A 2 -35.76 -21.05 -1.87
N ILE A 3 -35.23 -20.63 -0.73
CA ILE A 3 -34.65 -19.31 -0.53
C ILE A 3 -33.32 -19.32 -1.25
N LEU A 4 -33.29 -18.62 -2.38
CA LEU A 4 -32.06 -18.33 -3.15
C LEU A 4 -31.26 -17.31 -2.32
N ARG A 5 -30.24 -17.78 -1.60
CA ARG A 5 -29.27 -16.89 -0.96
C ARG A 5 -28.46 -16.21 -2.08
N LEU A 6 -28.74 -14.94 -2.31
CA LEU A 6 -27.85 -14.07 -3.07
C LEU A 6 -26.52 -13.98 -2.30
N ILE A 7 -25.52 -14.64 -2.81
CA ILE A 7 -24.13 -14.42 -2.40
C ILE A 7 -23.76 -13.09 -3.03
N THR A 8 -23.81 -12.02 -2.24
CA THR A 8 -23.23 -10.74 -2.59
C THR A 8 -21.71 -10.95 -2.52
N VAL A 9 -21.09 -11.19 -3.66
CA VAL A 9 -19.63 -11.15 -3.79
C VAL A 9 -19.27 -9.69 -3.64
N PHE A 10 -18.93 -9.30 -2.43
CA PHE A 10 -18.28 -8.03 -2.15
C PHE A 10 -16.85 -8.17 -2.70
N THR A 11 -16.66 -7.64 -3.89
CA THR A 11 -15.35 -7.59 -4.51
C THR A 11 -14.55 -6.58 -3.69
N PHE A 12 -13.79 -7.06 -2.73
CA PHE A 12 -12.72 -6.30 -2.11
C PHE A 12 -11.88 -5.74 -3.25
N LEU A 13 -11.81 -4.44 -3.35
CA LEU A 13 -10.76 -3.77 -4.10
C LEU A 13 -9.46 -4.02 -3.30
N ILE A 14 -8.97 -5.24 -3.41
CA ILE A 14 -7.56 -5.54 -3.17
C ILE A 14 -6.84 -4.39 -3.87
N LEU A 15 -5.98 -3.70 -3.16
CA LEU A 15 -4.92 -2.92 -3.77
C LEU A 15 -4.46 -3.73 -4.98
N THR A 16 -5.01 -3.41 -6.17
CA THR A 16 -4.54 -4.03 -7.42
C THR A 16 -3.13 -3.51 -7.56
N ALA A 17 -2.26 -4.31 -7.00
CA ALA A 17 -0.94 -3.96 -6.61
C ALA A 17 -0.16 -3.58 -7.80
N CYS A 18 0.00 -2.61 -8.36
CA CYS A 18 0.83 -2.13 -9.46
C CYS A 18 0.00 -1.50 -10.57
N ASP A 19 -0.10 -0.20 -10.51
CA ASP A 19 -0.92 0.57 -11.46
C ASP A 19 -0.13 1.03 -12.68
N PHE A 20 1.19 1.22 -12.55
CA PHE A 20 2.01 1.91 -13.54
C PHE A 20 3.10 1.02 -14.14
N ASN A 21 3.36 1.21 -15.43
CA ASN A 21 4.45 0.54 -16.14
C ASN A 21 5.83 1.14 -15.84
N VAL A 22 5.86 2.35 -15.34
CA VAL A 22 7.08 3.11 -15.03
C VAL A 22 6.94 3.78 -13.66
N PRO A 23 8.04 3.98 -12.95
CA PRO A 23 8.00 4.69 -11.67
C PRO A 23 7.77 6.21 -11.88
N LEU A 24 7.05 6.84 -10.95
CA LEU A 24 6.93 8.28 -10.88
C LEU A 24 8.30 8.92 -10.56
N VAL A 25 9.07 8.30 -9.66
CA VAL A 25 10.44 8.67 -9.34
C VAL A 25 11.31 7.41 -9.35
N ALA A 26 12.26 7.34 -10.28
CA ALA A 26 13.02 6.12 -10.55
C ALA A 26 14.14 5.80 -9.53
N LYS A 27 14.52 6.74 -8.67
CA LYS A 27 15.65 6.56 -7.74
C LYS A 27 15.27 6.92 -6.32
N ALA A 28 15.77 6.13 -5.39
CA ALA A 28 15.68 6.38 -3.96
C ALA A 28 16.72 7.45 -3.54
N PHE A 29 16.26 8.65 -3.22
CA PHE A 29 17.14 9.74 -2.74
C PHE A 29 16.94 10.04 -1.26
N LEU A 30 15.71 9.89 -0.77
CA LEU A 30 15.40 10.19 0.62
C LEU A 30 15.79 9.01 1.53
N PRO A 31 16.32 9.28 2.72
CA PRO A 31 16.54 8.23 3.70
C PRO A 31 15.20 7.64 4.16
N ILE A 32 15.26 6.42 4.66
CA ILE A 32 14.06 5.79 5.23
C ILE A 32 13.57 6.57 6.46
N ASP A 33 12.27 6.53 6.67
CA ASP A 33 11.64 6.97 7.90
C ASP A 33 11.51 5.76 8.83
N GLN A 34 12.28 5.74 9.91
CA GLN A 34 12.32 4.63 10.87
C GLN A 34 10.97 4.40 11.55
N THR A 35 10.12 5.42 11.60
CA THR A 35 8.80 5.33 12.23
C THR A 35 7.82 4.48 11.43
N LEU A 36 8.07 4.24 10.16
CA LEU A 36 7.27 3.36 9.32
C LEU A 36 7.59 1.87 9.52
N LEU A 37 8.78 1.56 10.04
CA LEU A 37 9.21 0.16 10.22
C LEU A 37 8.33 -0.55 11.24
N GLY A 38 8.00 -1.81 10.94
CA GLY A 38 7.22 -2.68 11.84
C GLY A 38 6.13 -3.45 11.11
N THR A 39 5.27 -4.06 11.91
CA THR A 39 4.10 -4.79 11.43
C THR A 39 2.85 -3.99 11.74
N TRP A 40 2.02 -3.86 10.75
CA TRP A 40 0.78 -3.10 10.79
C TRP A 40 -0.38 -4.02 10.39
N GLU A 41 -1.54 -3.86 11.00
CA GLU A 41 -2.75 -4.63 10.72
C GLU A 41 -3.87 -3.70 10.30
N SER A 42 -4.60 -4.05 9.25
CA SER A 42 -5.69 -3.23 8.71
C SER A 42 -6.79 -2.97 9.76
N ILE A 43 -7.42 -1.80 9.64
CA ILE A 43 -8.60 -1.39 10.41
C ILE A 43 -9.73 -1.18 9.40
N PRO A 44 -10.45 -2.22 9.00
CA PRO A 44 -11.56 -2.08 8.05
C PRO A 44 -12.74 -1.32 8.69
N GLU A 45 -13.41 -0.46 7.91
CA GLU A 45 -14.52 0.38 8.39
C GLU A 45 -15.72 -0.46 8.88
N ASP A 46 -16.04 -1.58 8.22
CA ASP A 46 -17.21 -2.42 8.47
C ASP A 46 -16.83 -3.90 8.72
N TRP A 47 -15.84 -4.15 9.57
CA TRP A 47 -15.38 -5.52 9.82
C TRP A 47 -16.40 -6.32 10.64
N ASP A 48 -16.89 -7.41 10.08
CA ASP A 48 -17.83 -8.32 10.71
C ASP A 48 -17.18 -9.45 11.53
N GLY A 49 -15.84 -9.48 11.56
CA GLY A 49 -15.04 -10.49 12.28
C GLY A 49 -14.85 -11.80 11.52
N GLN A 50 -15.30 -11.91 10.28
CA GLN A 50 -15.22 -13.16 9.50
C GLN A 50 -14.08 -13.14 8.48
N GLU A 51 -13.71 -11.97 7.96
CA GLU A 51 -12.62 -11.85 7.00
C GLU A 51 -11.27 -11.70 7.71
N PRO A 52 -10.20 -12.31 7.18
CA PRO A 52 -8.86 -12.13 7.72
C PRO A 52 -8.43 -10.67 7.57
N LEU A 53 -7.76 -10.15 8.58
CA LEU A 53 -7.18 -8.82 8.53
C LEU A 53 -5.90 -8.84 7.69
N GLU A 54 -5.76 -7.84 6.83
CA GLU A 54 -4.55 -7.66 6.05
C GLU A 54 -3.40 -7.16 6.95
N ARG A 55 -2.20 -7.57 6.63
CA ARG A 55 -0.97 -7.16 7.30
C ARG A 55 -0.05 -6.46 6.31
N LEU A 56 0.56 -5.41 6.80
CA LEU A 56 1.60 -4.67 6.12
C LEU A 56 2.86 -4.74 6.97
N VAL A 57 3.88 -5.42 6.49
CA VAL A 57 5.17 -5.54 7.16
C VAL A 57 6.19 -4.70 6.43
N ILE A 58 6.76 -3.72 7.11
CA ILE A 58 7.73 -2.78 6.54
C ILE A 58 9.07 -3.01 7.24
N ARG A 59 10.08 -3.42 6.47
CA ARG A 59 11.45 -3.65 6.92
C ARG A 59 12.41 -2.73 6.21
N GLN A 60 13.52 -2.43 6.85
CA GLN A 60 14.64 -1.74 6.21
C GLN A 60 15.43 -2.72 5.34
N GLN A 61 15.58 -2.42 4.06
CA GLN A 61 16.48 -3.14 3.16
C GLN A 61 17.87 -2.45 3.08
N SER A 62 17.86 -1.12 3.01
CA SER A 62 19.09 -0.31 2.99
C SER A 62 18.83 1.08 3.59
N ALA A 63 19.77 2.01 3.47
CA ALA A 63 19.62 3.39 3.96
C ALA A 63 18.44 4.15 3.32
N ASN A 64 18.05 3.76 2.09
CA ASN A 64 17.03 4.46 1.29
C ASN A 64 15.93 3.52 0.76
N LEU A 65 15.96 2.23 1.11
CA LEU A 65 15.04 1.24 0.58
C LEU A 65 14.36 0.48 1.70
N TYR A 66 13.08 0.23 1.48
CA TYR A 66 12.26 -0.68 2.27
C TYR A 66 12.04 -1.99 1.52
N GLU A 67 11.94 -3.06 2.27
CA GLU A 67 11.29 -4.31 1.88
C GLU A 67 9.90 -4.33 2.52
N ILE A 68 8.87 -4.54 1.71
CA ILE A 68 7.48 -4.46 2.12
C ILE A 68 6.77 -5.74 1.71
N GLU A 69 6.03 -6.30 2.66
CA GLU A 69 5.17 -7.45 2.49
C GLU A 69 3.75 -7.02 2.84
N PHE A 70 2.80 -7.28 1.96
CA PHE A 70 1.40 -6.94 2.15
C PHE A 70 0.51 -8.12 1.78
N GLY A 71 -0.48 -8.42 2.61
CA GLY A 71 -1.45 -9.49 2.36
C GLY A 71 -2.12 -9.98 3.63
N ASP A 72 -2.81 -11.10 3.51
CA ASP A 72 -3.49 -11.82 4.59
C ASP A 72 -2.80 -13.17 4.86
N GLU A 73 -3.45 -14.05 5.63
CA GLU A 73 -2.91 -15.39 5.94
C GLU A 73 -2.84 -16.32 4.72
N ALA A 74 -3.54 -15.99 3.62
CA ALA A 74 -3.65 -16.83 2.43
C ALA A 74 -2.76 -16.39 1.29
N SER A 75 -2.41 -15.12 1.20
CA SER A 75 -1.62 -14.60 0.08
C SER A 75 -0.87 -13.31 0.43
N HIS A 76 0.36 -13.21 -0.06
CA HIS A 76 1.21 -12.04 0.12
C HIS A 76 1.73 -11.53 -1.22
N ILE A 77 1.95 -10.21 -1.26
CA ILE A 77 2.62 -9.51 -2.34
C ILE A 77 3.83 -8.80 -1.75
N TYR A 78 4.94 -8.85 -2.46
CA TYR A 78 6.23 -8.30 -2.03
C TYR A 78 6.61 -7.09 -2.85
N PHE A 79 7.06 -6.06 -2.17
CA PHE A 79 7.49 -4.82 -2.81
C PHE A 79 8.85 -4.38 -2.30
N LYS A 80 9.54 -3.67 -3.15
CA LYS A 80 10.61 -2.76 -2.80
C LYS A 80 10.05 -1.34 -2.81
N GLY A 81 10.27 -0.60 -1.73
CA GLY A 81 9.74 0.75 -1.56
C GLY A 81 10.84 1.77 -1.36
N TRP A 82 10.61 3.02 -1.77
CA TRP A 82 11.46 4.15 -1.43
C TRP A 82 10.66 5.44 -1.29
N LEU A 83 11.13 6.29 -0.40
CA LEU A 83 10.56 7.61 -0.22
C LEU A 83 10.99 8.54 -1.35
N ALA A 84 10.05 9.32 -1.81
CA ALA A 84 10.26 10.35 -2.82
C ALA A 84 9.43 11.59 -2.51
N GLU A 85 9.80 12.69 -3.14
CA GLU A 85 9.06 13.96 -3.11
C GLU A 85 9.01 14.54 -4.52
N LEU A 86 7.84 14.98 -4.92
CA LEU A 86 7.61 15.66 -6.19
C LEU A 86 6.54 16.75 -5.96
N GLU A 87 6.81 17.97 -6.44
CA GLU A 87 5.93 19.12 -6.28
C GLU A 87 5.52 19.40 -4.81
N GLY A 88 6.42 19.13 -3.86
CA GLY A 88 6.16 19.31 -2.42
C GLY A 88 5.30 18.20 -1.79
N ILE A 89 4.91 17.19 -2.55
CA ILE A 89 4.16 16.04 -2.04
C ILE A 89 5.13 14.89 -1.78
N ARG A 90 5.20 14.44 -0.52
CA ARG A 90 5.97 13.27 -0.11
C ARG A 90 5.12 12.01 -0.26
N PHE A 91 5.70 10.98 -0.83
CA PHE A 91 5.05 9.69 -1.07
C PHE A 91 6.06 8.55 -1.02
N MET A 92 5.56 7.33 -1.02
CA MET A 92 6.35 6.13 -1.23
C MET A 92 6.09 5.61 -2.64
N GLN A 93 7.17 5.44 -3.38
CA GLN A 93 7.17 4.69 -4.63
C GLN A 93 7.34 3.23 -4.31
N LEU A 94 6.48 2.37 -4.86
CA LEU A 94 6.55 0.92 -4.72
C LEU A 94 6.89 0.26 -6.05
N GLU A 95 7.69 -0.79 -6.00
CA GLU A 95 8.00 -1.70 -7.10
C GLU A 95 7.64 -3.11 -6.65
N CYS A 96 6.65 -3.74 -7.30
CA CYS A 96 6.30 -5.13 -7.03
C CYS A 96 7.45 -6.05 -7.43
N THR A 97 7.86 -6.93 -6.53
CA THR A 97 8.97 -7.87 -6.75
C THR A 97 8.50 -9.31 -6.88
N GLY A 98 7.27 -9.61 -6.48
CA GLY A 98 6.69 -10.95 -6.56
C GLY A 98 5.50 -11.15 -5.64
N ASP A 99 5.05 -12.38 -5.60
CA ASP A 99 4.02 -12.90 -4.68
C ASP A 99 4.46 -14.26 -4.13
N ASP A 100 3.60 -14.95 -3.40
CA ASP A 100 3.87 -16.29 -2.85
C ASP A 100 4.12 -17.38 -3.93
N LYS A 101 3.80 -17.09 -5.19
CA LYS A 101 4.07 -17.99 -6.32
C LYS A 101 5.46 -17.77 -6.92
N GLY A 102 6.09 -16.65 -6.61
CA GLY A 102 7.44 -16.32 -7.03
C GLY A 102 7.62 -14.88 -7.48
N PRO A 103 8.78 -14.56 -8.04
CA PRO A 103 9.08 -13.23 -8.54
C PRO A 103 8.19 -12.85 -9.73
N VAL A 104 7.98 -11.56 -9.94
CA VAL A 104 7.25 -11.05 -11.12
C VAL A 104 7.89 -11.52 -12.41
N ASP A 105 7.08 -11.87 -13.41
CA ASP A 105 7.58 -12.23 -14.75
C ASP A 105 8.14 -10.98 -15.44
N ALA A 106 9.23 -11.12 -16.18
CA ALA A 106 9.81 -10.05 -16.99
C ALA A 106 8.86 -9.48 -18.05
N LYS A 107 7.73 -10.14 -18.29
CA LYS A 107 6.66 -9.69 -19.18
C LYS A 107 5.57 -8.89 -18.48
N ASP A 108 5.58 -8.90 -17.15
CA ASP A 108 4.60 -8.15 -16.39
C ASP A 108 4.78 -6.66 -16.64
N LYS A 109 3.62 -6.04 -16.86
CA LYS A 109 3.53 -4.64 -17.10
C LYS A 109 3.02 -3.90 -15.92
N ARG A 110 3.02 -3.06 -15.32
CA ARG A 110 2.40 -2.48 -14.12
C ARG A 110 3.03 -3.03 -12.86
N LEU A 111 4.32 -2.71 -12.71
CA LEU A 111 5.09 -3.13 -11.55
C LEU A 111 5.20 -2.03 -10.47
N PHE A 112 4.66 -0.84 -10.75
CA PHE A 112 4.86 0.30 -9.88
C PHE A 112 3.54 0.85 -9.32
N SER A 113 3.58 1.25 -8.06
CA SER A 113 2.51 1.98 -7.38
C SER A 113 3.07 3.18 -6.65
N VAL A 114 2.21 4.16 -6.40
CA VAL A 114 2.53 5.37 -5.64
C VAL A 114 1.52 5.48 -4.52
N VAL A 115 2.00 5.58 -3.28
CA VAL A 115 1.14 5.74 -2.10
C VAL A 115 1.57 6.95 -1.28
N SER A 116 0.62 7.78 -0.88
CA SER A 116 0.83 8.74 0.19
C SER A 116 0.59 8.07 1.53
N PHE A 117 1.21 8.60 2.57
CA PHE A 117 1.04 8.06 3.91
C PHE A 117 1.11 9.17 4.96
N THR A 118 0.40 8.95 6.05
CA THR A 118 0.52 9.76 7.27
C THR A 118 0.55 8.84 8.48
N LEU A 119 1.35 9.18 9.46
CA LEU A 119 1.45 8.46 10.72
C LEU A 119 1.01 9.39 11.86
N GLY A 120 0.07 8.95 12.67
CA GLY A 120 -0.41 9.68 13.83
C GLY A 120 -1.16 8.78 14.80
N ASN A 121 -1.03 9.03 16.10
CA ASN A 121 -1.73 8.29 17.16
C ASN A 121 -1.52 6.75 17.14
N GLY A 122 -0.37 6.28 16.61
CA GLY A 122 -0.11 4.85 16.46
C GLY A 122 -0.77 4.20 15.24
N GLU A 123 -1.41 4.99 14.39
CA GLU A 123 -2.05 4.54 13.16
C GLU A 123 -1.28 5.04 11.93
N LEU A 124 -1.15 4.16 10.95
CA LEU A 124 -0.63 4.45 9.62
C LEU A 124 -1.80 4.52 8.64
N VAL A 125 -1.95 5.66 8.02
CA VAL A 125 -2.96 5.91 6.98
C VAL A 125 -2.28 5.91 5.63
N VAL A 126 -2.70 5.04 4.74
CA VAL A 126 -2.16 4.87 3.39
C VAL A 126 -3.22 5.23 2.35
N ARG A 127 -2.82 5.89 1.26
CA ARG A 127 -3.72 6.21 0.15
C ARG A 127 -3.01 5.97 -1.17
N SER A 128 -3.60 5.20 -2.05
CA SER A 128 -3.09 4.96 -3.40
C SER A 128 -3.32 6.17 -4.31
N LEU A 129 -2.41 6.42 -5.24
CA LEU A 129 -2.56 7.45 -6.27
C LEU A 129 -3.80 7.16 -7.12
N ASN A 130 -4.61 8.19 -7.37
CA ASN A 130 -5.86 8.06 -8.11
C ASN A 130 -5.58 7.93 -9.62
N THR A 131 -5.78 6.74 -10.16
CA THR A 131 -5.53 6.42 -11.57
C THR A 131 -6.55 7.03 -12.55
N ASP A 132 -7.66 7.56 -12.05
CA ASP A 132 -8.61 8.33 -12.87
C ASP A 132 -8.08 9.74 -13.18
N LEU A 133 -7.22 10.27 -12.31
CA LEU A 133 -6.55 11.57 -12.49
C LEU A 133 -5.18 11.44 -13.14
N VAL A 134 -4.44 10.42 -12.76
CA VAL A 134 -3.08 10.14 -13.27
C VAL A 134 -3.12 8.80 -13.98
N SER A 135 -3.34 8.83 -15.30
CA SER A 135 -3.62 7.61 -16.07
C SER A 135 -2.52 6.56 -15.94
N ARG A 136 -2.94 5.33 -15.68
CA ARG A 136 -2.07 4.14 -15.65
C ARG A 136 -1.48 3.76 -17.01
N ASP A 137 -2.01 4.31 -18.10
CA ASP A 137 -1.55 4.02 -19.46
C ASP A 137 -0.38 4.90 -19.92
N LEU A 138 0.11 5.79 -19.04
CA LEU A 138 1.31 6.57 -19.29
C LEU A 138 2.54 5.66 -19.28
N VAL A 139 3.32 5.73 -20.36
CA VAL A 139 4.39 4.77 -20.63
C VAL A 139 5.79 5.30 -20.35
N ASN A 140 5.91 6.54 -19.88
CA ASN A 140 7.20 7.11 -19.49
C ASN A 140 7.08 8.00 -18.24
N THR A 141 8.14 8.03 -17.46
CA THR A 141 8.23 8.78 -16.20
C THR A 141 7.94 10.29 -16.38
N ALA A 142 8.41 10.90 -17.44
CA ALA A 142 8.19 12.34 -17.64
C ALA A 142 6.70 12.68 -17.84
N ALA A 143 5.97 11.89 -18.65
CA ALA A 143 4.54 12.07 -18.80
C ALA A 143 3.78 11.83 -17.49
N LEU A 144 4.19 10.81 -16.71
CA LEU A 144 3.61 10.52 -15.41
C LEU A 144 3.84 11.67 -14.42
N GLN A 145 5.04 12.26 -14.40
CA GLN A 145 5.37 13.43 -13.57
C GLN A 145 4.54 14.65 -13.95
N VAL A 146 4.37 14.92 -15.24
CA VAL A 146 3.53 16.03 -15.74
C VAL A 146 2.08 15.86 -15.32
N ALA A 147 1.52 14.65 -15.46
CA ALA A 147 0.15 14.36 -15.04
C ALA A 147 -0.04 14.49 -13.53
N PHE A 148 0.93 14.02 -12.74
CA PHE A 148 0.93 14.17 -11.29
C PHE A 148 0.98 15.66 -10.89
N ALA A 149 1.93 16.43 -11.44
CA ALA A 149 2.08 17.85 -11.16
C ALA A 149 0.85 18.67 -11.51
N ALA A 150 0.18 18.34 -12.63
CA ALA A 150 -1.07 19.00 -13.04
C ALA A 150 -2.23 18.77 -12.07
N ASN A 151 -2.17 17.73 -11.27
CA ASN A 151 -3.22 17.36 -10.30
C ASN A 151 -2.79 17.56 -8.84
N ARG A 152 -1.62 18.16 -8.56
CA ARG A 152 -1.04 18.25 -7.21
C ARG A 152 -1.97 18.91 -6.17
N ASP A 153 -2.77 19.89 -6.59
CA ASP A 153 -3.68 20.61 -5.71
C ASP A 153 -5.10 19.99 -5.68
N ASN A 154 -5.29 18.85 -6.38
CA ASN A 154 -6.58 18.17 -6.40
C ASN A 154 -6.78 17.35 -5.12
N PRO A 155 -7.83 17.61 -4.32
CA PRO A 155 -8.07 16.93 -3.04
C PRO A 155 -8.29 15.41 -3.18
N ILE A 156 -8.61 14.93 -4.37
CA ILE A 156 -8.78 13.51 -4.66
C ILE A 156 -7.61 12.93 -5.48
N LEU A 157 -6.43 13.57 -5.46
CA LEU A 157 -5.23 13.03 -6.11
C LEU A 157 -4.88 11.64 -5.58
N PHE A 158 -5.19 11.38 -4.33
CA PHE A 158 -5.10 10.05 -3.73
C PHE A 158 -6.50 9.56 -3.34
N HIS A 159 -6.73 8.26 -3.45
CA HIS A 159 -7.99 7.60 -3.09
C HIS A 159 -8.33 7.75 -1.60
N LYS A 160 -9.48 7.18 -1.20
CA LYS A 160 -9.83 7.02 0.21
C LYS A 160 -8.73 6.28 0.96
N PRO A 161 -8.54 6.59 2.26
CA PRO A 161 -7.51 5.98 3.06
C PRO A 161 -7.82 4.52 3.41
N ASP A 162 -6.78 3.70 3.39
CA ASP A 162 -6.71 2.47 4.16
C ASP A 162 -6.01 2.76 5.49
N GLN A 163 -6.52 2.25 6.58
CA GLN A 163 -6.01 2.51 7.92
C GLN A 163 -5.41 1.24 8.52
N PHE A 164 -4.27 1.40 9.17
CA PHE A 164 -3.54 0.31 9.82
C PHE A 164 -3.15 0.72 11.22
N ARG A 165 -3.29 -0.20 12.18
CA ARG A 165 -2.73 -0.05 13.53
C ARG A 165 -1.41 -0.81 13.63
N ARG A 166 -0.49 -0.29 14.43
CA ARG A 166 0.75 -1.00 14.71
C ARG A 166 0.45 -2.22 15.56
N LEU A 167 0.91 -3.38 15.12
CA LEU A 167 0.99 -4.53 15.99
C LEU A 167 2.20 -4.31 16.93
N GLY A 168 1.94 -3.91 18.16
CA GLY A 168 2.95 -3.82 19.19
C GLY A 168 3.43 -5.22 19.60
N GLU A 169 4.64 -5.32 20.14
CA GLU A 169 4.95 -6.39 21.09
C GLU A 169 3.81 -6.38 22.11
N ARG A 170 3.08 -7.51 22.22
CA ARG A 170 1.93 -7.63 23.13
C ARG A 170 2.35 -7.10 24.51
N SER A 171 1.68 -6.06 24.98
CA SER A 171 1.90 -5.62 26.34
C SER A 171 1.52 -6.80 27.27
N VAL A 172 2.32 -7.03 28.28
CA VAL A 172 2.11 -8.14 29.24
C VAL A 172 0.72 -8.05 29.89
N ASP A 173 0.09 -6.88 29.85
CA ASP A 173 -1.23 -6.59 30.40
C ASP A 173 -2.40 -7.24 29.63
N ASP A 174 -2.22 -7.55 28.32
CA ASP A 174 -3.26 -8.22 27.52
C ASP A 174 -3.41 -9.72 27.83
N LEU A 175 -2.47 -10.29 28.58
CA LEU A 175 -2.49 -11.71 28.98
C LEU A 175 -3.26 -11.95 30.29
N GLU A 176 -3.49 -10.94 31.11
CA GLU A 176 -4.17 -11.09 32.42
C GLU A 176 -5.71 -10.96 32.33
N THR A 177 -6.26 -10.41 31.24
CA THR A 177 -7.70 -10.17 31.09
C THR A 177 -8.48 -11.34 30.49
N ARG A 178 -7.83 -12.48 30.23
CA ARG A 178 -8.45 -13.71 29.69
C ARG A 178 -8.43 -14.91 30.67
N LYS A 179 -8.50 -14.64 31.97
CA LYS A 179 -8.74 -15.71 32.97
C LYS A 179 -10.13 -15.59 33.56
#